data_e87652b947d4351f8aea29ef52af6bf0
#
_entry.id   e87652b947d4351f8aea29ef52af6bf0
#
_cell.length_a   1.000
_cell.length_b   1.000
_cell.length_c   1.000
_cell.angle_alpha   90.00
_cell.angle_beta   90.00
_cell.angle_gamma   90.00
#
_symmetry.space_group_name_H-M   'P 1'
#
loop_
_entity.id
_entity.type
_entity.pdbx_description
1 polymer ?
#
loop_
_entity_poly.entity_id
_entity_poly.type
_entity_poly.pdbx_seq_one_letter_code
_entity_poly.pdbx_strand_id
1 'polypeptide(L)'
;VGSSGGRTRGRDSDTVCFFFSLCQIHRSGDTAGLVGFLGSSETGLLMSIDLERLRAETPGVVSRVHLNNAGAGLMPLPVLQAMTDYLRREAEIGGYEAAAEAAARLDGVYDSVAGLIGAARDEIALTENATVAWQMAFYALPLCAGDRILTARAEYAANYVAFLQVAKRTGAVIEIIPDDASGVLDAEALERMLDDRVRLIAITWVPTNGGLVNPAAAVGRIARAHGIPYLLDACQAVGQMPVNVAALGCDMLSATGRKFLRGPRGTGFLYVRRDLLGKLEPPMIDHFGAPWVAPDRYQLRADARRFETWENNYAARLGLGVAVDYARAIGIQPIAARCRTLAGLLRTGLGQIPDVTIHDLGLHPAAIVTFSVPGFEADAVKTHLAGAGINVSTSDPASTLLDANRRALPSIVRASPHYYNTENEIDRLTTAVRKLRDRQ
;
A
#
# COMPACT_ATOMS: atom_id res chain seq x y z
N VAL A 1 -48.17 -31.44 35.55
CA VAL A 1 -48.00 -31.57 36.98
C VAL A 1 -46.75 -30.81 37.36
N GLY A 2 -46.75 -29.61 37.79
CA GLY A 2 -47.01 -29.01 39.06
C GLY A 2 -45.68 -28.46 39.54
N SER A 3 -45.48 -27.26 39.69
CA SER A 3 -45.83 -26.11 40.51
C SER A 3 -44.73 -25.73 41.49
N SER A 4 -44.50 -24.41 41.49
CA SER A 4 -44.26 -23.51 42.65
C SER A 4 -42.86 -23.62 43.31
N GLY A 5 -42.17 -22.57 43.63
CA GLY A 5 -42.48 -21.24 44.04
C GLY A 5 -41.40 -20.84 45.05
N GLY A 6 -41.09 -19.56 45.21
CA GLY A 6 -40.38 -19.10 46.39
C GLY A 6 -39.47 -17.87 46.19
N ARG A 7 -40.00 -16.71 46.55
CA ARG A 7 -39.31 -15.42 46.73
C ARG A 7 -38.51 -15.39 48.04
N THR A 8 -37.43 -14.57 48.08
CA THR A 8 -37.12 -13.49 49.08
C THR A 8 -35.81 -12.82 48.71
N ARG A 9 -35.72 -11.58 48.46
CA ARG A 9 -35.54 -10.28 49.16
C ARG A 9 -34.32 -10.21 50.12
N GLY A 10 -33.49 -9.19 49.91
CA GLY A 10 -32.52 -8.56 50.80
C GLY A 10 -31.47 -7.80 49.98
N ARG A 11 -31.56 -6.55 49.74
CA ARG A 11 -31.10 -5.24 50.29
C ARG A 11 -29.79 -5.34 51.06
N ASP A 12 -28.76 -4.56 50.64
CA ASP A 12 -28.33 -3.20 51.04
C ASP A 12 -26.99 -2.89 50.32
N SER A 13 -26.91 -1.84 49.61
CA SER A 13 -26.32 -0.48 49.84
C SER A 13 -24.91 -0.49 50.43
N ASP A 14 -23.94 0.07 49.67
CA ASP A 14 -23.15 1.20 50.18
C ASP A 14 -22.46 1.99 49.03
N THR A 15 -22.79 3.26 49.06
CA THR A 15 -22.31 4.35 48.25
C THR A 15 -21.03 4.93 48.89
N VAL A 16 -19.99 5.17 48.13
CA VAL A 16 -18.95 6.14 48.51
C VAL A 16 -18.66 7.10 47.37
N CYS A 17 -19.14 8.31 47.52
CA CYS A 17 -18.70 9.52 46.84
C CYS A 17 -17.47 10.09 47.51
N PHE A 18 -16.49 10.57 46.73
CA PHE A 18 -15.60 11.69 47.17
C PHE A 18 -15.09 12.46 45.94
N PHE A 19 -15.56 13.61 45.80
CA PHE A 19 -15.21 15.03 46.00
C PHE A 19 -14.35 15.64 44.88
N PHE A 20 -15.01 16.58 44.23
CA PHE A 20 -14.45 17.70 43.48
C PHE A 20 -13.63 18.63 44.38
N SER A 21 -12.54 19.15 43.88
CA SER A 21 -12.03 20.45 44.38
C SER A 21 -11.56 21.30 43.21
N LEU A 22 -12.31 22.35 42.96
CA LEU A 22 -11.89 23.54 42.21
C LEU A 22 -10.87 24.32 43.03
N CYS A 23 -9.83 24.83 42.39
CA CYS A 23 -9.13 26.00 42.91
C CYS A 23 -8.82 27.00 41.79
N GLN A 24 -9.07 28.23 42.12
CA GLN A 24 -9.17 29.42 41.30
C GLN A 24 -7.82 29.98 40.81
N ILE A 25 -7.95 30.75 39.76
CA ILE A 25 -7.06 31.68 39.08
C ILE A 25 -6.36 32.67 40.04
N HIS A 26 -5.04 32.86 39.83
CA HIS A 26 -4.41 34.15 40.08
C HIS A 26 -3.44 34.49 38.93
N ARG A 27 -3.67 35.66 38.34
CA ARG A 27 -2.78 36.34 37.38
C ARG A 27 -1.66 37.05 38.12
N SER A 28 -0.43 36.89 37.70
CA SER A 28 0.58 37.95 37.71
C SER A 28 1.63 37.63 36.67
N GLY A 29 1.95 38.62 35.83
CA GLY A 29 2.91 38.51 34.78
C GLY A 29 4.35 38.54 35.31
N ASP A 30 5.22 37.88 34.58
CA ASP A 30 6.59 38.34 34.34
C ASP A 30 7.18 37.60 33.14
N THR A 31 7.70 38.38 32.23
CA THR A 31 8.45 37.99 31.05
C THR A 31 9.90 37.70 31.44
N ALA A 32 10.36 36.45 31.32
CA ALA A 32 11.75 36.10 31.00
C ALA A 32 11.93 34.58 30.96
N GLY A 33 12.55 34.06 29.89
CA GLY A 33 13.23 32.76 29.93
C GLY A 33 12.50 31.58 29.26
N LEU A 34 12.31 31.63 27.94
CA LEU A 34 12.01 30.43 27.16
C LEU A 34 13.31 29.87 26.58
N VAL A 35 14.10 29.18 27.41
CA VAL A 35 15.16 28.28 26.99
C VAL A 35 15.05 27.04 27.85
N GLY A 36 14.81 25.89 27.20
CA GLY A 36 15.11 24.60 27.81
C GLY A 36 13.91 23.81 28.32
N PHE A 37 13.20 23.12 27.44
CA PHE A 37 12.67 21.78 27.71
C PHE A 37 12.52 21.04 26.36
N LEU A 38 13.67 20.69 25.77
CA LEU A 38 13.74 19.53 24.90
C LEU A 38 13.83 18.31 25.80
N GLY A 39 12.68 17.70 26.04
CA GLY A 39 12.56 16.46 26.80
C GLY A 39 13.37 15.34 26.17
N SER A 40 14.12 14.73 27.00
CA SER A 40 14.97 13.57 26.89
C SER A 40 14.44 12.45 25.97
N SER A 41 15.34 12.03 25.04
CA SER A 41 15.61 10.66 24.62
C SER A 41 14.42 9.79 24.18
N GLU A 42 13.99 9.98 22.93
CA GLU A 42 13.66 8.89 22.02
C GLU A 42 14.72 8.78 20.91
N THR A 43 15.99 8.76 21.28
CA THR A 43 17.05 8.17 20.47
C THR A 43 17.03 6.66 20.68
N GLY A 44 15.90 6.01 20.38
CA GLY A 44 15.90 4.60 20.03
C GLY A 44 16.86 4.46 18.86
N LEU A 45 17.91 3.63 19.01
CA LEU A 45 18.86 3.25 17.98
C LEU A 45 18.08 2.96 16.70
N LEU A 46 18.02 3.91 15.77
CA LEU A 46 17.69 3.64 14.39
C LEU A 46 18.77 2.70 13.91
N MET A 47 18.47 1.39 13.88
CA MET A 47 19.39 0.39 13.36
C MET A 47 19.81 0.86 11.99
N SER A 48 21.09 1.19 11.81
CA SER A 48 21.64 1.61 10.54
C SER A 48 21.45 0.46 9.54
N ILE A 49 20.92 0.77 8.36
CA ILE A 49 20.84 -0.21 7.27
C ILE A 49 22.26 -0.60 6.86
N ASP A 50 22.57 -1.88 6.88
CA ASP A 50 23.80 -2.44 6.32
C ASP A 50 23.74 -2.37 4.77
N LEU A 51 24.04 -1.20 4.25
CA LEU A 51 23.91 -0.91 2.82
C LEU A 51 24.86 -1.77 1.97
N GLU A 52 26.05 -2.08 2.47
CA GLU A 52 27.05 -2.89 1.76
C GLU A 52 26.51 -4.31 1.50
N ARG A 53 26.04 -4.99 2.55
CA ARG A 53 25.41 -6.31 2.46
C ARG A 53 24.20 -6.27 1.52
N LEU A 54 23.30 -5.31 1.71
CA LEU A 54 22.07 -5.23 0.90
C LEU A 54 22.35 -5.01 -0.59
N ARG A 55 23.40 -4.28 -0.91
CA ARG A 55 23.85 -4.10 -2.30
C ARG A 55 24.54 -5.34 -2.85
N ALA A 56 25.37 -6.03 -2.06
CA ALA A 56 25.97 -7.32 -2.43
C ALA A 56 24.90 -8.37 -2.74
N GLU A 57 23.80 -8.35 -1.99
CA GLU A 57 22.63 -9.21 -2.22
C GLU A 57 21.69 -8.71 -3.34
N THR A 58 22.02 -7.63 -4.05
CA THR A 58 21.21 -7.06 -5.14
C THR A 58 22.03 -7.01 -6.44
N PRO A 59 22.08 -8.08 -7.25
CA PRO A 59 23.00 -8.18 -8.39
C PRO A 59 22.89 -7.05 -9.43
N GLY A 60 21.67 -6.53 -9.63
CA GLY A 60 21.42 -5.50 -10.64
C GLY A 60 22.08 -4.15 -10.36
N VAL A 61 22.52 -3.85 -9.11
CA VAL A 61 23.16 -2.58 -8.75
C VAL A 61 24.57 -2.44 -9.32
N VAL A 62 25.20 -3.55 -9.75
CA VAL A 62 26.52 -3.55 -10.37
C VAL A 62 26.47 -2.92 -11.75
N SER A 63 25.39 -3.15 -12.50
CA SER A 63 25.29 -2.74 -13.91
C SER A 63 24.41 -1.51 -14.13
N ARG A 64 23.54 -1.17 -13.18
CA ARG A 64 22.53 -0.11 -13.37
C ARG A 64 22.30 0.70 -12.09
N VAL A 65 22.09 1.98 -12.27
CA VAL A 65 21.41 2.83 -11.27
C VAL A 65 19.91 2.62 -11.45
N HIS A 66 19.31 1.83 -10.58
CA HIS A 66 17.89 1.48 -10.72
C HIS A 66 17.01 2.38 -9.85
N LEU A 67 16.32 3.31 -10.48
CA LEU A 67 15.39 4.27 -9.84
C LEU A 67 13.96 4.08 -10.40
N ASN A 68 13.56 2.82 -10.64
CA ASN A 68 12.22 2.47 -11.10
C ASN A 68 11.53 1.43 -10.17
N ASN A 69 11.69 1.62 -8.85
CA ASN A 69 11.12 0.68 -7.87
C ASN A 69 9.59 0.76 -7.79
N ALA A 70 9.00 1.92 -8.07
CA ALA A 70 7.55 2.08 -8.23
C ALA A 70 6.99 1.32 -9.45
N GLY A 71 7.83 0.96 -10.40
CA GLY A 71 7.54 0.04 -11.50
C GLY A 71 7.79 -1.41 -11.10
N ALA A 72 9.06 -1.76 -10.89
CA ALA A 72 9.48 -3.07 -10.37
C ALA A 72 10.84 -2.92 -9.69
N GLY A 73 10.95 -3.29 -8.42
CA GLY A 73 12.22 -3.28 -7.68
C GLY A 73 13.17 -4.36 -8.18
N LEU A 74 14.49 -4.16 -7.99
CA LEU A 74 15.46 -5.22 -8.24
C LEU A 74 15.29 -6.32 -7.20
N MET A 75 15.13 -7.54 -7.66
CA MET A 75 14.95 -8.72 -6.81
C MET A 75 16.26 -9.02 -6.07
N PRO A 76 16.25 -9.25 -4.74
CA PRO A 76 17.43 -9.68 -4.00
C PRO A 76 17.74 -11.16 -4.24
N LEU A 77 19.03 -11.55 -4.09
CA LEU A 77 19.50 -12.91 -4.30
C LEU A 77 18.70 -13.98 -3.53
N PRO A 78 18.35 -13.81 -2.23
CA PRO A 78 17.57 -14.83 -1.51
C PRO A 78 16.22 -15.11 -2.15
N VAL A 79 15.57 -14.09 -2.74
CA VAL A 79 14.29 -14.26 -3.44
C VAL A 79 14.48 -15.03 -4.76
N LEU A 80 15.48 -14.64 -5.55
CA LEU A 80 15.82 -15.34 -6.78
C LEU A 80 16.17 -16.81 -6.51
N GLN A 81 16.96 -17.06 -5.46
CA GLN A 81 17.39 -18.41 -5.06
C GLN A 81 16.18 -19.28 -4.69
N ALA A 82 15.28 -18.77 -3.83
CA ALA A 82 14.11 -19.53 -3.42
C ALA A 82 13.23 -19.97 -4.61
N MET A 83 13.10 -19.11 -5.62
CA MET A 83 12.34 -19.42 -6.83
C MET A 83 13.05 -20.46 -7.72
N THR A 84 14.35 -20.27 -7.95
CA THR A 84 15.12 -21.14 -8.86
C THR A 84 15.30 -22.53 -8.26
N ASP A 85 15.49 -22.64 -6.96
CA ASP A 85 15.60 -23.93 -6.27
C ASP A 85 14.30 -24.71 -6.32
N TYR A 86 13.15 -24.02 -6.11
CA TYR A 86 11.86 -24.66 -6.25
C TYR A 86 11.61 -25.16 -7.68
N LEU A 87 11.89 -24.34 -8.70
CA LEU A 87 11.71 -24.72 -10.11
C LEU A 87 12.61 -25.91 -10.50
N ARG A 88 13.86 -25.97 -10.00
CA ARG A 88 14.74 -27.14 -10.19
C ARG A 88 14.13 -28.38 -9.55
N ARG A 89 13.67 -28.24 -8.30
CA ARG A 89 13.05 -29.35 -7.56
C ARG A 89 11.81 -29.86 -8.25
N GLU A 90 10.94 -28.96 -8.73
CA GLU A 90 9.76 -29.30 -9.51
C GLU A 90 10.10 -30.08 -10.80
N ALA A 91 11.15 -29.65 -11.50
CA ALA A 91 11.63 -30.35 -12.71
C ALA A 91 12.23 -31.73 -12.40
N GLU A 92 12.79 -31.93 -11.19
CA GLU A 92 13.42 -33.20 -10.79
C GLU A 92 12.42 -34.27 -10.34
N ILE A 93 11.35 -33.87 -9.63
CA ILE A 93 10.45 -34.83 -8.96
C ILE A 93 8.99 -34.73 -9.34
N GLY A 94 8.58 -33.69 -10.07
CA GLY A 94 7.19 -33.41 -10.42
C GLY A 94 6.57 -32.30 -9.58
N GLY A 95 5.55 -31.63 -10.14
CA GLY A 95 4.95 -30.42 -9.56
C GLY A 95 4.22 -30.67 -8.25
N TYR A 96 3.41 -31.73 -8.16
CA TYR A 96 2.67 -32.05 -6.94
C TYR A 96 3.58 -32.53 -5.82
N GLU A 97 4.60 -33.29 -6.14
CA GLU A 97 5.59 -33.81 -5.20
C GLU A 97 6.44 -32.66 -4.63
N ALA A 98 6.90 -31.74 -5.46
CA ALA A 98 7.64 -30.55 -5.02
C ALA A 98 6.75 -29.61 -4.17
N ALA A 99 5.47 -29.48 -4.53
CA ALA A 99 4.51 -28.71 -3.74
C ALA A 99 4.27 -29.34 -2.36
N ALA A 100 4.16 -30.67 -2.28
CA ALA A 100 4.02 -31.41 -1.03
C ALA A 100 5.26 -31.24 -0.14
N GLU A 101 6.49 -31.35 -0.69
CA GLU A 101 7.72 -31.06 0.07
C GLU A 101 7.80 -29.61 0.57
N ALA A 102 7.31 -28.66 -0.22
CA ALA A 102 7.32 -27.23 0.12
C ALA A 102 6.10 -26.77 0.92
N ALA A 103 5.15 -27.65 1.27
CA ALA A 103 3.85 -27.29 1.83
C ALA A 103 3.95 -26.36 3.05
N ALA A 104 4.83 -26.64 4.01
CA ALA A 104 5.03 -25.80 5.19
C ALA A 104 5.55 -24.39 4.83
N ARG A 105 6.44 -24.29 3.83
CA ARG A 105 6.99 -23.02 3.35
C ARG A 105 5.93 -22.20 2.61
N LEU A 106 5.13 -22.85 1.76
CA LEU A 106 4.01 -22.24 1.04
C LEU A 106 2.94 -21.75 2.01
N ASP A 107 2.64 -22.54 3.03
CA ASP A 107 1.70 -22.16 4.08
C ASP A 107 2.24 -21.02 4.96
N GLY A 108 3.55 -20.96 5.20
CA GLY A 108 4.23 -19.88 5.94
C GLY A 108 4.18 -18.51 5.25
N VAL A 109 3.92 -18.43 3.94
CA VAL A 109 3.79 -17.17 3.20
C VAL A 109 2.64 -16.30 3.75
N TYR A 110 1.55 -16.93 4.18
CA TYR A 110 0.43 -16.21 4.81
C TYR A 110 0.83 -15.56 6.13
N ASP A 111 1.64 -16.24 6.95
CA ASP A 111 2.15 -15.69 8.21
C ASP A 111 3.15 -14.54 7.95
N SER A 112 3.99 -14.68 6.93
CA SER A 112 4.92 -13.61 6.52
C SER A 112 4.16 -12.35 6.12
N VAL A 113 3.15 -12.46 5.24
CA VAL A 113 2.33 -11.32 4.78
C VAL A 113 1.52 -10.74 5.94
N ALA A 114 0.86 -11.57 6.73
CA ALA A 114 0.08 -11.14 7.89
C ALA A 114 0.96 -10.35 8.87
N GLY A 115 2.16 -10.87 9.20
CA GLY A 115 3.11 -10.20 10.08
C GLY A 115 3.68 -8.88 9.51
N LEU A 116 3.72 -8.71 8.18
CA LEU A 116 4.15 -7.46 7.53
C LEU A 116 3.14 -6.33 7.73
N ILE A 117 1.84 -6.64 7.67
CA ILE A 117 0.77 -5.63 7.68
C ILE A 117 -0.04 -5.59 8.98
N GLY A 118 0.34 -6.40 9.98
CA GLY A 118 -0.36 -6.46 11.28
C GLY A 118 -1.76 -7.09 11.20
N ALA A 119 -1.93 -8.10 10.33
CA ALA A 119 -3.16 -8.88 10.15
C ALA A 119 -3.05 -10.27 10.77
N ALA A 120 -4.15 -11.03 10.79
CA ALA A 120 -4.15 -12.47 11.04
C ALA A 120 -4.00 -13.24 9.71
N ARG A 121 -3.42 -14.45 9.77
CA ARG A 121 -3.17 -15.25 8.55
C ARG A 121 -4.45 -15.64 7.80
N ASP A 122 -5.54 -15.84 8.49
CA ASP A 122 -6.84 -16.18 7.91
C ASP A 122 -7.54 -15.01 7.22
N GLU A 123 -6.97 -13.80 7.35
CA GLU A 123 -7.39 -12.59 6.66
C GLU A 123 -6.60 -12.33 5.35
N ILE A 124 -5.66 -13.22 4.99
CA ILE A 124 -4.78 -13.07 3.83
C ILE A 124 -5.18 -14.05 2.72
N ALA A 125 -5.27 -13.52 1.49
CA ALA A 125 -5.32 -14.28 0.24
C ALA A 125 -4.14 -13.91 -0.65
N LEU A 126 -3.52 -14.90 -1.29
CA LEU A 126 -2.42 -14.70 -2.24
C LEU A 126 -2.97 -14.68 -3.67
N THR A 127 -2.55 -13.69 -4.45
CA THR A 127 -3.04 -13.49 -5.81
C THR A 127 -1.88 -13.29 -6.79
N GLU A 128 -2.17 -13.34 -8.08
CA GLU A 128 -1.19 -13.16 -9.16
C GLU A 128 -0.69 -11.72 -9.27
N ASN A 129 -1.47 -10.76 -8.79
CA ASN A 129 -1.12 -9.35 -8.76
C ASN A 129 -2.17 -8.53 -7.97
N ALA A 130 -1.86 -7.28 -7.70
CA ALA A 130 -2.78 -6.42 -6.97
C ALA A 130 -4.06 -6.06 -7.73
N THR A 131 -4.07 -6.08 -9.05
CA THR A 131 -5.31 -5.84 -9.81
C THR A 131 -6.31 -6.96 -9.56
N VAL A 132 -5.87 -8.22 -9.59
CA VAL A 132 -6.71 -9.37 -9.21
C VAL A 132 -7.14 -9.26 -7.76
N ALA A 133 -6.23 -8.99 -6.82
CA ALA A 133 -6.55 -8.80 -5.40
C ALA A 133 -7.65 -7.74 -5.20
N TRP A 134 -7.45 -6.56 -5.80
CA TRP A 134 -8.37 -5.44 -5.69
C TRP A 134 -9.74 -5.74 -6.31
N GLN A 135 -9.74 -6.32 -7.51
CA GLN A 135 -10.97 -6.67 -8.22
C GLN A 135 -11.75 -7.78 -7.51
N MET A 136 -11.09 -8.79 -6.97
CA MET A 136 -11.73 -9.85 -6.20
C MET A 136 -12.47 -9.28 -4.98
N ALA A 137 -11.90 -8.28 -4.29
CA ALA A 137 -12.57 -7.58 -3.19
C ALA A 137 -13.69 -6.67 -3.69
N PHE A 138 -13.44 -5.86 -4.71
CA PHE A 138 -14.38 -4.86 -5.21
C PHE A 138 -15.64 -5.48 -5.82
N TYR A 139 -15.48 -6.47 -6.69
CA TYR A 139 -16.64 -7.12 -7.33
C TYR A 139 -17.41 -8.06 -6.41
N ALA A 140 -16.88 -8.37 -5.22
CA ALA A 140 -17.60 -9.11 -4.19
C ALA A 140 -18.65 -8.25 -3.44
N LEU A 141 -18.62 -6.92 -3.64
CA LEU A 141 -19.55 -6.00 -2.99
C LEU A 141 -20.88 -5.95 -3.77
N PRO A 142 -22.04 -6.09 -3.11
CA PRO A 142 -23.36 -6.11 -3.75
C PRO A 142 -23.83 -4.65 -4.03
N LEU A 143 -23.28 -4.02 -5.06
CA LEU A 143 -23.64 -2.66 -5.45
C LEU A 143 -24.88 -2.61 -6.37
N CYS A 144 -25.80 -1.70 -6.06
CA CYS A 144 -27.09 -1.51 -6.74
C CYS A 144 -27.20 -0.09 -7.34
N ALA A 145 -28.30 0.15 -8.06
CA ALA A 145 -28.59 1.46 -8.62
C ALA A 145 -28.76 2.52 -7.54
N GLY A 146 -28.07 3.66 -7.69
CA GLY A 146 -28.09 4.76 -6.75
C GLY A 146 -27.12 4.63 -5.57
N ASP A 147 -26.49 3.47 -5.38
CA ASP A 147 -25.39 3.31 -4.43
C ASP A 147 -24.20 4.19 -4.84
N ARG A 148 -23.54 4.79 -3.84
CA ARG A 148 -22.43 5.73 -4.06
C ARG A 148 -21.10 5.07 -3.70
N ILE A 149 -20.13 5.22 -4.61
CA ILE A 149 -18.72 4.86 -4.42
C ILE A 149 -17.93 6.15 -4.29
N LEU A 150 -17.29 6.37 -3.14
CA LEU A 150 -16.43 7.54 -2.94
C LEU A 150 -14.97 7.16 -3.17
N THR A 151 -14.25 7.95 -3.97
CA THR A 151 -12.85 7.70 -4.30
C THR A 151 -12.02 8.97 -4.36
N ALA A 152 -10.67 8.83 -4.33
CA ALA A 152 -9.75 9.94 -4.46
C ALA A 152 -9.63 10.41 -5.92
N ARG A 153 -9.24 11.67 -6.13
CA ARG A 153 -8.98 12.21 -7.48
C ARG A 153 -7.80 11.52 -8.17
N ALA A 154 -6.72 11.29 -7.43
CA ALA A 154 -5.53 10.63 -7.95
C ALA A 154 -5.64 9.09 -7.90
N GLU A 155 -6.83 8.55 -8.25
CA GLU A 155 -7.08 7.11 -8.26
C GLU A 155 -6.36 6.43 -9.41
N TYR A 156 -5.91 5.19 -9.17
CA TYR A 156 -5.23 4.38 -10.18
C TYR A 156 -6.20 3.92 -11.27
N ALA A 157 -5.77 4.04 -12.53
CA ALA A 157 -6.62 3.78 -13.69
C ALA A 157 -7.30 2.39 -13.68
N ALA A 158 -6.59 1.32 -13.26
CA ALA A 158 -7.19 -0.02 -13.23
C ALA A 158 -8.37 -0.11 -12.25
N ASN A 159 -8.29 0.59 -11.11
CA ASN A 159 -9.36 0.65 -10.12
C ASN A 159 -10.54 1.49 -10.66
N TYR A 160 -10.23 2.64 -11.26
CA TYR A 160 -11.27 3.52 -11.80
C TYR A 160 -12.04 2.90 -12.95
N VAL A 161 -11.36 2.15 -13.83
CA VAL A 161 -12.02 1.38 -14.92
C VAL A 161 -12.99 0.34 -14.35
N ALA A 162 -12.66 -0.30 -13.23
CA ALA A 162 -13.56 -1.23 -12.56
C ALA A 162 -14.79 -0.49 -11.97
N PHE A 163 -14.60 0.70 -11.38
CA PHE A 163 -15.73 1.54 -10.95
C PHE A 163 -16.67 1.85 -12.12
N LEU A 164 -16.12 2.31 -13.26
CA LEU A 164 -16.91 2.60 -14.46
C LEU A 164 -17.69 1.38 -14.97
N GLN A 165 -17.06 0.20 -14.92
CA GLN A 165 -17.71 -1.04 -15.33
C GLN A 165 -18.91 -1.36 -14.44
N VAL A 166 -18.74 -1.28 -13.11
CA VAL A 166 -19.83 -1.52 -12.16
C VAL A 166 -20.93 -0.46 -12.30
N ALA A 167 -20.57 0.82 -12.36
CA ALA A 167 -21.53 1.90 -12.56
C ALA A 167 -22.40 1.67 -13.82
N LYS A 168 -21.76 1.26 -14.93
CA LYS A 168 -22.50 0.92 -16.19
C LYS A 168 -23.43 -0.29 -16.01
N ARG A 169 -23.06 -1.28 -15.20
CA ARG A 169 -23.82 -2.54 -15.02
C ARG A 169 -24.95 -2.41 -14.02
N THR A 170 -24.76 -1.62 -12.97
CA THR A 170 -25.66 -1.57 -11.80
C THR A 170 -26.41 -0.24 -11.67
N GLY A 171 -25.90 0.85 -12.24
CA GLY A 171 -26.40 2.20 -11.98
C GLY A 171 -25.84 2.83 -10.69
N ALA A 172 -24.79 2.27 -10.10
CA ALA A 172 -24.06 2.90 -9.00
C ALA A 172 -23.38 4.20 -9.46
N VAL A 173 -23.18 5.15 -8.53
CA VAL A 173 -22.64 6.47 -8.79
C VAL A 173 -21.23 6.58 -8.24
N ILE A 174 -20.29 7.07 -9.05
CA ILE A 174 -18.90 7.32 -8.63
C ILE A 174 -18.75 8.79 -8.28
N GLU A 175 -18.26 9.09 -7.09
CA GLU A 175 -18.04 10.46 -6.67
C GLU A 175 -16.62 10.66 -6.17
N ILE A 176 -16.04 11.81 -6.53
CA ILE A 176 -14.66 12.16 -6.20
C ILE A 176 -14.68 12.99 -4.92
N ILE A 177 -13.96 12.51 -3.91
CA ILE A 177 -13.69 13.26 -2.69
C ILE A 177 -12.81 14.46 -3.06
N PRO A 178 -13.17 15.71 -2.66
CA PRO A 178 -12.33 16.87 -2.87
C PRO A 178 -10.93 16.72 -2.31
N ASP A 179 -9.97 17.43 -2.89
CA ASP A 179 -8.61 17.57 -2.36
C ASP A 179 -8.51 18.86 -1.52
N ASP A 180 -7.63 18.86 -0.53
CA ASP A 180 -7.23 20.06 0.19
C ASP A 180 -6.28 20.96 -0.65
N ALA A 181 -5.81 22.05 -0.07
CA ALA A 181 -4.92 23.00 -0.74
C ALA A 181 -3.54 22.41 -1.09
N SER A 182 -3.13 21.31 -0.45
CA SER A 182 -1.87 20.60 -0.75
C SER A 182 -2.03 19.53 -1.83
N GLY A 183 -3.25 19.30 -2.32
CA GLY A 183 -3.59 18.26 -3.29
C GLY A 183 -3.79 16.87 -2.68
N VAL A 184 -3.88 16.77 -1.37
CA VAL A 184 -4.19 15.55 -0.61
C VAL A 184 -5.70 15.44 -0.46
N LEU A 185 -6.25 14.23 -0.48
CA LEU A 185 -7.66 13.98 -0.19
C LEU A 185 -8.09 14.67 1.13
N ASP A 186 -9.14 15.51 1.07
CA ASP A 186 -9.70 16.20 2.22
C ASP A 186 -10.62 15.27 3.02
N ALA A 187 -10.17 14.86 4.23
CA ALA A 187 -10.93 13.98 5.09
C ALA A 187 -12.20 14.64 5.66
N GLU A 188 -12.21 15.96 5.88
CA GLU A 188 -13.40 16.67 6.31
C GLU A 188 -14.44 16.77 5.18
N ALA A 189 -13.98 16.96 3.94
CA ALA A 189 -14.87 16.90 2.77
C ALA A 189 -15.47 15.50 2.60
N LEU A 190 -14.68 14.43 2.81
CA LEU A 190 -15.20 13.06 2.82
C LEU A 190 -16.34 12.92 3.84
N GLU A 191 -16.17 13.39 5.08
CA GLU A 191 -17.18 13.25 6.12
C GLU A 191 -18.48 13.97 5.76
N ARG A 192 -18.39 15.16 5.14
CA ARG A 192 -19.55 15.91 4.63
C ARG A 192 -20.27 15.23 3.46
N MET A 193 -19.62 14.34 2.74
CA MET A 193 -20.21 13.61 1.60
C MET A 193 -20.99 12.37 2.00
N LEU A 194 -20.91 11.92 3.26
CA LEU A 194 -21.52 10.68 3.70
C LEU A 194 -23.04 10.79 3.81
N ASP A 195 -23.74 9.82 3.25
CA ASP A 195 -25.17 9.56 3.43
C ASP A 195 -25.46 8.04 3.37
N ASP A 196 -26.72 7.65 3.54
CA ASP A 196 -27.16 6.25 3.57
C ASP A 196 -26.93 5.49 2.24
N ARG A 197 -26.57 6.17 1.16
CA ARG A 197 -26.28 5.56 -0.15
C ARG A 197 -24.81 5.23 -0.33
N VAL A 198 -23.92 5.74 0.52
CA VAL A 198 -22.49 5.43 0.42
C VAL A 198 -22.26 3.98 0.83
N ARG A 199 -21.85 3.15 -0.12
CA ARG A 199 -21.62 1.71 0.07
C ARG A 199 -20.17 1.31 0.05
N LEU A 200 -19.29 2.19 -0.42
CA LEU A 200 -17.86 1.93 -0.50
C LEU A 200 -17.08 3.25 -0.47
N ILE A 201 -16.03 3.27 0.32
CA ILE A 201 -14.91 4.20 0.16
C ILE A 201 -13.73 3.38 -0.36
N ALA A 202 -13.18 3.75 -1.54
CA ALA A 202 -12.04 3.05 -2.11
C ALA A 202 -11.02 4.07 -2.63
N ILE A 203 -9.79 4.01 -2.14
CA ILE A 203 -8.75 4.97 -2.52
C ILE A 203 -7.40 4.27 -2.78
N THR A 204 -6.61 4.87 -3.66
CA THR A 204 -5.18 4.59 -3.76
C THR A 204 -4.42 5.39 -2.69
N TRP A 205 -3.69 4.69 -1.81
CA TRP A 205 -2.94 5.34 -0.71
C TRP A 205 -1.81 6.23 -1.22
N VAL A 206 -0.98 5.66 -2.11
CA VAL A 206 0.12 6.38 -2.77
C VAL A 206 -0.08 6.29 -4.28
N PRO A 207 -0.57 7.35 -4.93
CA PRO A 207 -0.77 7.38 -6.38
C PRO A 207 0.52 7.19 -7.18
N THR A 208 0.38 6.66 -8.40
CA THR A 208 1.54 6.30 -9.23
C THR A 208 2.24 7.51 -9.88
N ASN A 209 1.56 8.64 -10.02
CA ASN A 209 2.04 9.84 -10.74
C ASN A 209 2.56 10.92 -9.79
N GLY A 210 3.22 10.53 -8.72
CA GLY A 210 3.83 11.45 -7.77
C GLY A 210 4.08 10.82 -6.41
N GLY A 211 4.63 11.60 -5.52
CA GLY A 211 4.90 11.19 -4.15
C GLY A 211 3.71 11.36 -3.20
N LEU A 212 2.56 11.80 -3.68
CA LEU A 212 1.37 12.04 -2.85
C LEU A 212 1.08 10.86 -1.92
N VAL A 213 0.76 11.16 -0.66
CA VAL A 213 0.31 10.17 0.31
C VAL A 213 -1.05 10.60 0.83
N ASN A 214 -2.10 9.91 0.43
CA ASN A 214 -3.45 10.16 0.92
C ASN A 214 -3.59 9.79 2.40
N PRO A 215 -4.48 10.43 3.18
CA PRO A 215 -4.61 10.26 4.62
C PRO A 215 -5.38 8.98 4.99
N ALA A 216 -4.85 7.80 4.57
CA ALA A 216 -5.53 6.51 4.66
C ALA A 216 -6.10 6.20 6.05
N ALA A 217 -5.37 6.52 7.13
CA ALA A 217 -5.84 6.30 8.49
C ALA A 217 -6.99 7.25 8.89
N ALA A 218 -7.01 8.50 8.39
CA ALA A 218 -8.13 9.42 8.62
C ALA A 218 -9.39 8.93 7.89
N VAL A 219 -9.24 8.52 6.63
CA VAL A 219 -10.32 7.89 5.85
C VAL A 219 -10.87 6.65 6.57
N GLY A 220 -9.99 5.78 7.07
CA GLY A 220 -10.41 4.57 7.78
C GLY A 220 -11.15 4.85 9.09
N ARG A 221 -10.76 5.88 9.84
CA ARG A 221 -11.52 6.28 11.04
C ARG A 221 -12.94 6.73 10.69
N ILE A 222 -13.09 7.51 9.63
CA ILE A 222 -14.39 7.99 9.14
C ILE A 222 -15.22 6.80 8.64
N ALA A 223 -14.66 5.97 7.78
CA ALA A 223 -15.34 4.78 7.24
C ALA A 223 -15.85 3.86 8.35
N ARG A 224 -15.00 3.59 9.36
CA ARG A 224 -15.35 2.74 10.50
C ARG A 224 -16.43 3.35 11.39
N ALA A 225 -16.38 4.66 11.65
CA ALA A 225 -17.39 5.37 12.44
C ALA A 225 -18.79 5.30 11.82
N HIS A 226 -18.85 5.23 10.48
CA HIS A 226 -20.11 5.15 9.72
C HIS A 226 -20.45 3.74 9.23
N GLY A 227 -19.64 2.72 9.54
CA GLY A 227 -19.87 1.33 9.12
C GLY A 227 -19.78 1.11 7.61
N ILE A 228 -19.06 1.97 6.89
CA ILE A 228 -18.89 1.91 5.44
C ILE A 228 -17.66 1.06 5.11
N PRO A 229 -17.77 0.05 4.23
CA PRO A 229 -16.61 -0.72 3.76
C PRO A 229 -15.52 0.17 3.17
N TYR A 230 -14.25 -0.08 3.55
CA TYR A 230 -13.10 0.67 3.09
C TYR A 230 -12.07 -0.24 2.40
N LEU A 231 -11.88 -0.03 1.08
CA LEU A 231 -10.90 -0.73 0.25
C LEU A 231 -9.70 0.19 -0.03
N LEU A 232 -8.50 -0.24 0.38
CA LEU A 232 -7.26 0.52 0.24
C LEU A 232 -6.32 -0.14 -0.78
N ASP A 233 -5.98 0.57 -1.85
CA ASP A 233 -4.87 0.18 -2.72
C ASP A 233 -3.54 0.63 -2.09
N ALA A 234 -2.78 -0.33 -1.58
CA ALA A 234 -1.49 -0.10 -0.93
C ALA A 234 -0.29 -0.51 -1.80
N CYS A 235 -0.49 -0.67 -3.11
CA CYS A 235 0.52 -1.14 -4.08
C CYS A 235 1.83 -0.38 -4.05
N GLN A 236 1.80 0.90 -3.80
CA GLN A 236 3.01 1.74 -3.74
C GLN A 236 3.49 1.97 -2.30
N ALA A 237 2.66 1.68 -1.29
CA ALA A 237 3.00 1.87 0.12
C ALA A 237 3.75 0.67 0.70
N VAL A 238 3.27 -0.56 0.42
CA VAL A 238 3.85 -1.79 0.96
C VAL A 238 5.29 -1.97 0.46
N GLY A 239 6.21 -2.13 1.41
CA GLY A 239 7.65 -2.27 1.18
C GLY A 239 8.46 -0.99 1.26
N GLN A 240 7.82 0.21 1.25
CA GLN A 240 8.49 1.48 1.50
C GLN A 240 7.95 2.25 2.71
N MET A 241 6.78 1.88 3.20
CA MET A 241 6.11 2.54 4.34
C MET A 241 5.62 1.48 5.32
N PRO A 242 5.55 1.81 6.63
CA PRO A 242 4.88 0.96 7.60
C PRO A 242 3.40 0.80 7.28
N VAL A 243 2.93 -0.43 7.33
CA VAL A 243 1.52 -0.79 7.11
C VAL A 243 1.02 -1.52 8.35
N ASN A 244 -0.07 -1.03 8.93
CA ASN A 244 -0.80 -1.73 9.99
C ASN A 244 -2.29 -1.56 9.70
N VAL A 245 -2.95 -2.63 9.30
CA VAL A 245 -4.35 -2.60 8.85
C VAL A 245 -5.32 -2.17 9.96
N ALA A 246 -5.01 -2.46 11.21
CA ALA A 246 -5.82 -2.03 12.35
C ALA A 246 -5.73 -0.50 12.55
N ALA A 247 -4.52 0.07 12.46
CA ALA A 247 -4.29 1.52 12.55
C ALA A 247 -4.83 2.28 11.34
N LEU A 248 -4.73 1.68 10.14
CA LEU A 248 -5.30 2.23 8.91
C LEU A 248 -6.83 2.20 8.89
N GLY A 249 -7.43 1.27 9.63
CA GLY A 249 -8.88 1.13 9.70
C GLY A 249 -9.53 0.61 8.43
N CYS A 250 -8.75 0.05 7.49
CA CYS A 250 -9.29 -0.52 6.27
C CYS A 250 -9.91 -1.91 6.52
N ASP A 251 -10.91 -2.24 5.72
CA ASP A 251 -11.57 -3.55 5.72
C ASP A 251 -10.97 -4.50 4.69
N MET A 252 -10.42 -3.93 3.62
CA MET A 252 -9.76 -4.63 2.53
C MET A 252 -8.53 -3.85 2.11
N LEU A 253 -7.43 -4.57 1.77
CA LEU A 253 -6.20 -3.96 1.28
C LEU A 253 -5.60 -4.83 0.18
N SER A 254 -5.23 -4.20 -0.94
CA SER A 254 -4.52 -4.86 -2.03
C SER A 254 -3.07 -4.40 -2.14
N ALA A 255 -2.15 -5.32 -2.47
CA ALA A 255 -0.76 -5.00 -2.73
C ALA A 255 -0.11 -5.96 -3.73
N THR A 256 1.04 -5.56 -4.30
CA THR A 256 1.81 -6.36 -5.26
C THR A 256 3.23 -6.63 -4.78
N GLY A 257 3.77 -7.81 -5.08
CA GLY A 257 5.11 -8.20 -4.65
C GLY A 257 6.25 -7.47 -5.37
N ARG A 258 6.09 -7.16 -6.67
CA ARG A 258 7.19 -6.72 -7.56
C ARG A 258 7.72 -5.30 -7.35
N LYS A 259 7.01 -4.44 -6.64
CA LYS A 259 7.39 -3.03 -6.45
C LYS A 259 8.37 -2.88 -5.28
N PHE A 260 8.03 -2.10 -4.27
CA PHE A 260 8.89 -1.85 -3.12
C PHE A 260 9.12 -3.07 -2.20
N LEU A 261 8.32 -4.15 -2.32
CA LEU A 261 8.63 -5.43 -1.67
C LEU A 261 9.78 -6.19 -2.36
N ARG A 262 10.12 -5.86 -3.63
CA ARG A 262 11.18 -6.51 -4.39
C ARG A 262 10.96 -8.01 -4.62
N GLY A 263 9.71 -8.45 -4.54
CA GLY A 263 9.28 -9.81 -4.83
C GLY A 263 9.09 -10.06 -6.33
N PRO A 264 8.71 -11.29 -6.71
CA PRO A 264 8.52 -11.67 -8.11
C PRO A 264 7.35 -10.95 -8.76
N ARG A 265 7.41 -10.83 -10.10
CA ARG A 265 6.21 -10.57 -10.90
C ARG A 265 5.24 -11.75 -10.80
N GLY A 266 3.97 -11.50 -11.02
CA GLY A 266 2.95 -12.53 -10.87
C GLY A 266 2.63 -12.86 -9.41
N THR A 267 2.86 -11.89 -8.49
CA THR A 267 2.49 -12.03 -7.09
C THR A 267 1.85 -10.76 -6.55
N GLY A 268 0.88 -10.96 -5.68
CA GLY A 268 0.21 -9.96 -4.89
C GLY A 268 -0.50 -10.62 -3.72
N PHE A 269 -1.20 -9.81 -2.94
CA PHE A 269 -2.05 -10.31 -1.87
C PHE A 269 -3.22 -9.38 -1.63
N LEU A 270 -4.28 -9.97 -1.07
CA LEU A 270 -5.47 -9.30 -0.57
C LEU A 270 -5.56 -9.55 0.93
N TYR A 271 -5.76 -8.50 1.70
CA TYR A 271 -6.24 -8.56 3.06
C TYR A 271 -7.75 -8.31 3.09
N VAL A 272 -8.49 -9.12 3.81
CA VAL A 272 -9.92 -8.91 4.09
C VAL A 272 -10.15 -9.12 5.57
N ARG A 273 -10.64 -8.08 6.26
CA ARG A 273 -10.96 -8.15 7.68
C ARG A 273 -11.98 -9.27 7.96
N ARG A 274 -11.71 -10.07 8.97
CA ARG A 274 -12.48 -11.29 9.31
C ARG A 274 -13.98 -11.05 9.36
N ASP A 275 -14.43 -9.97 10.01
CA ASP A 275 -15.87 -9.65 10.14
C ASP A 275 -16.57 -9.35 8.81
N LEU A 276 -15.80 -8.99 7.79
CA LEU A 276 -16.34 -8.73 6.45
C LEU A 276 -16.42 -10.02 5.60
N LEU A 277 -15.57 -11.02 5.87
CA LEU A 277 -15.52 -12.27 5.06
C LEU A 277 -16.89 -12.92 4.87
N GLY A 278 -17.72 -12.99 5.93
CA GLY A 278 -19.05 -13.59 5.86
C GLY A 278 -20.05 -12.81 4.99
N LYS A 279 -19.74 -11.59 4.60
CA LYS A 279 -20.61 -10.70 3.79
C LYS A 279 -20.18 -10.61 2.34
N LEU A 280 -19.04 -11.22 1.98
CA LEU A 280 -18.46 -11.16 0.65
C LEU A 280 -18.47 -12.53 -0.01
N GLU A 281 -18.96 -12.57 -1.24
CA GLU A 281 -18.83 -13.71 -2.13
C GLU A 281 -17.93 -13.31 -3.30
N PRO A 282 -16.77 -13.99 -3.52
CA PRO A 282 -15.86 -13.65 -4.60
C PRO A 282 -16.55 -13.72 -5.96
N PRO A 283 -16.22 -12.82 -6.91
CA PRO A 283 -16.84 -12.79 -8.24
C PRO A 283 -16.46 -14.00 -9.11
N MET A 284 -15.38 -14.69 -8.76
CA MET A 284 -14.93 -15.95 -9.36
C MET A 284 -14.50 -16.89 -8.25
N ILE A 285 -14.99 -18.12 -8.32
CA ILE A 285 -14.69 -19.18 -7.35
C ILE A 285 -14.39 -20.48 -8.09
N ASP A 286 -13.55 -21.30 -7.47
CA ASP A 286 -13.33 -22.69 -7.85
C ASP A 286 -13.43 -23.60 -6.62
N HIS A 287 -13.16 -24.89 -6.78
CA HIS A 287 -13.24 -25.87 -5.69
C HIS A 287 -12.20 -25.64 -4.57
N PHE A 288 -11.18 -24.81 -4.76
CA PHE A 288 -10.26 -24.42 -3.70
C PHE A 288 -10.88 -23.37 -2.77
N GLY A 289 -11.41 -22.30 -3.35
CA GLY A 289 -12.10 -21.23 -2.59
C GLY A 289 -13.49 -21.65 -2.08
N ALA A 290 -14.14 -22.58 -2.79
CA ALA A 290 -15.49 -23.01 -2.56
C ALA A 290 -15.68 -24.52 -2.82
N PRO A 291 -15.29 -25.42 -1.89
CA PRO A 291 -15.48 -26.84 -2.03
C PRO A 291 -16.90 -27.21 -2.48
N TRP A 292 -17.01 -28.08 -3.50
CA TRP A 292 -18.28 -28.63 -3.99
C TRP A 292 -18.74 -29.75 -3.05
N VAL A 293 -19.74 -29.48 -2.23
CA VAL A 293 -20.16 -30.37 -1.11
C VAL A 293 -21.42 -31.18 -1.39
N ALA A 294 -22.20 -30.84 -2.43
CA ALA A 294 -23.36 -31.59 -2.90
C ALA A 294 -23.59 -31.30 -4.39
N PRO A 295 -24.42 -32.08 -5.14
CA PRO A 295 -24.64 -31.87 -6.56
C PRO A 295 -25.04 -30.44 -6.96
N ASP A 296 -25.74 -29.74 -6.08
CA ASP A 296 -26.31 -28.40 -6.26
C ASP A 296 -25.74 -27.36 -5.29
N ARG A 297 -24.67 -27.68 -4.52
CA ARG A 297 -24.17 -26.80 -3.47
C ARG A 297 -22.66 -26.83 -3.30
N TYR A 298 -22.07 -25.63 -3.24
CA TYR A 298 -20.73 -25.41 -2.74
C TYR A 298 -20.77 -24.77 -1.34
N GLN A 299 -19.62 -24.74 -0.67
CA GLN A 299 -19.44 -24.07 0.61
C GLN A 299 -18.19 -23.21 0.55
N LEU A 300 -18.34 -21.88 0.66
CA LEU A 300 -17.20 -20.96 0.71
C LEU A 300 -16.31 -21.26 1.92
N ARG A 301 -14.99 -21.19 1.72
CA ARG A 301 -14.04 -21.22 2.84
C ARG A 301 -14.37 -20.11 3.84
N ALA A 302 -14.08 -20.36 5.11
CA ALA A 302 -14.31 -19.39 6.18
C ALA A 302 -13.24 -18.28 6.23
N ASP A 303 -12.07 -18.53 5.63
CA ASP A 303 -10.92 -17.63 5.59
C ASP A 303 -10.83 -16.83 4.27
N ALA A 304 -9.88 -15.88 4.18
CA ALA A 304 -9.67 -15.05 2.99
C ALA A 304 -9.20 -15.86 1.76
N ARG A 305 -8.75 -17.11 1.94
CA ARG A 305 -8.38 -17.98 0.82
C ARG A 305 -9.57 -18.31 -0.09
N ARG A 306 -10.80 -17.94 0.28
CA ARG A 306 -11.97 -17.99 -0.62
C ARG A 306 -11.79 -17.13 -1.89
N PHE A 307 -10.88 -16.15 -1.84
CA PHE A 307 -10.53 -15.26 -2.95
C PHE A 307 -9.37 -15.79 -3.82
N GLU A 308 -8.90 -17.02 -3.55
CA GLU A 308 -7.85 -17.69 -4.32
C GLU A 308 -8.43 -18.77 -5.23
N THR A 309 -7.61 -19.19 -6.19
CA THR A 309 -7.88 -20.33 -7.08
C THR A 309 -6.88 -21.46 -6.82
N TRP A 310 -7.20 -22.66 -7.29
CA TRP A 310 -6.37 -23.86 -7.13
C TRP A 310 -5.00 -23.72 -7.80
N GLU A 311 -4.99 -23.35 -9.10
CA GLU A 311 -3.76 -23.30 -9.88
C GLU A 311 -2.96 -22.03 -9.58
N ASN A 312 -1.69 -22.22 -9.26
CA ASN A 312 -0.82 -21.13 -8.79
C ASN A 312 0.64 -21.32 -9.15
N ASN A 313 1.38 -20.22 -9.24
CA ASN A 313 2.85 -20.25 -9.39
C ASN A 313 3.51 -20.40 -8.00
N TYR A 314 3.78 -21.64 -7.58
CA TYR A 314 4.36 -21.93 -6.27
C TYR A 314 5.76 -21.35 -6.09
N ALA A 315 6.61 -21.38 -7.13
CA ALA A 315 7.92 -20.73 -7.09
C ALA A 315 7.81 -19.24 -6.78
N ALA A 316 6.88 -18.55 -7.43
CA ALA A 316 6.65 -17.13 -7.20
C ALA A 316 6.05 -16.85 -5.82
N ARG A 317 5.13 -17.69 -5.32
CA ARG A 317 4.60 -17.60 -3.95
C ARG A 317 5.70 -17.72 -2.90
N LEU A 318 6.59 -18.71 -3.04
CA LEU A 318 7.77 -18.86 -2.16
C LEU A 318 8.67 -17.62 -2.24
N GLY A 319 8.92 -17.12 -3.45
CA GLY A 319 9.68 -15.89 -3.66
C GLY A 319 9.03 -14.67 -2.99
N LEU A 320 7.69 -14.56 -3.00
CA LEU A 320 6.97 -13.50 -2.29
C LEU A 320 7.19 -13.61 -0.77
N GLY A 321 7.05 -14.80 -0.19
CA GLY A 321 7.28 -15.03 1.25
C GLY A 321 8.69 -14.60 1.66
N VAL A 322 9.71 -15.03 0.91
CA VAL A 322 11.10 -14.64 1.16
C VAL A 322 11.31 -13.13 1.01
N ALA A 323 10.68 -12.48 0.02
CA ALA A 323 10.77 -11.02 -0.14
C ALA A 323 10.16 -10.25 1.03
N VAL A 324 9.03 -10.73 1.55
CA VAL A 324 8.38 -10.16 2.75
C VAL A 324 9.27 -10.33 3.98
N ASP A 325 9.79 -11.53 4.22
CA ASP A 325 10.65 -11.80 5.38
C ASP A 325 11.98 -11.04 5.28
N TYR A 326 12.53 -10.89 4.07
CA TYR A 326 13.71 -10.08 3.82
C TYR A 326 13.47 -8.60 4.19
N ALA A 327 12.34 -8.03 3.79
CA ALA A 327 11.98 -6.65 4.16
C ALA A 327 11.74 -6.50 5.67
N ARG A 328 11.08 -7.48 6.31
CA ARG A 328 10.88 -7.51 7.77
C ARG A 328 12.17 -7.62 8.55
N ALA A 329 13.11 -8.44 8.07
CA ALA A 329 14.44 -8.60 8.70
C ALA A 329 15.30 -7.33 8.64
N ILE A 330 15.18 -6.52 7.56
CA ILE A 330 15.82 -5.20 7.49
C ILE A 330 15.13 -4.22 8.45
N GLY A 331 13.81 -4.35 8.60
CA GLY A 331 12.96 -3.45 9.35
C GLY A 331 12.29 -2.40 8.45
N ILE A 332 10.96 -2.34 8.49
CA ILE A 332 10.20 -1.42 7.62
C ILE A 332 10.43 0.05 8.00
N GLN A 333 10.66 0.38 9.26
CA GLN A 333 10.95 1.75 9.69
C GLN A 333 12.30 2.27 9.14
N PRO A 334 13.44 1.55 9.26
CA PRO A 334 14.69 1.90 8.58
C PRO A 334 14.54 2.02 7.06
N ILE A 335 13.83 1.09 6.42
CA ILE A 335 13.52 1.16 4.98
C ILE A 335 12.80 2.48 4.65
N ALA A 336 11.74 2.79 5.38
CA ALA A 336 10.94 4.00 5.15
C ALA A 336 11.75 5.28 5.35
N ALA A 337 12.58 5.34 6.39
CA ALA A 337 13.46 6.47 6.65
C ALA A 337 14.46 6.67 5.48
N ARG A 338 15.13 5.60 5.05
CA ARG A 338 16.09 5.63 3.93
C ARG A 338 15.42 6.05 2.62
N CYS A 339 14.26 5.49 2.29
CA CYS A 339 13.48 5.85 1.10
C CYS A 339 13.12 7.34 1.09
N ARG A 340 12.67 7.90 2.22
CA ARG A 340 12.36 9.33 2.35
C ARG A 340 13.58 10.21 2.16
N THR A 341 14.70 9.85 2.78
CA THR A 341 15.97 10.58 2.64
C THR A 341 16.41 10.66 1.19
N LEU A 342 16.47 9.52 0.49
CA LEU A 342 16.91 9.46 -0.91
C LEU A 342 15.96 10.22 -1.84
N ALA A 343 14.64 10.10 -1.62
CA ALA A 343 13.67 10.86 -2.41
C ALA A 343 13.73 12.36 -2.12
N GLY A 344 14.00 12.76 -0.88
CA GLY A 344 14.25 14.15 -0.51
C GLY A 344 15.48 14.73 -1.20
N LEU A 345 16.62 14.01 -1.21
CA LEU A 345 17.82 14.39 -1.94
C LEU A 345 17.55 14.55 -3.45
N LEU A 346 16.79 13.60 -4.03
CA LEU A 346 16.43 13.65 -5.43
C LEU A 346 15.57 14.89 -5.76
N ARG A 347 14.56 15.20 -4.95
CA ARG A 347 13.73 16.41 -5.11
C ARG A 347 14.59 17.68 -5.00
N THR A 348 15.43 17.76 -3.99
CA THR A 348 16.34 18.90 -3.81
C THR A 348 17.28 19.06 -5.01
N GLY A 349 17.92 17.98 -5.46
CA GLY A 349 18.87 18.02 -6.58
C GLY A 349 18.20 18.39 -7.92
N LEU A 350 16.99 17.88 -8.19
CA LEU A 350 16.22 18.27 -9.39
C LEU A 350 15.72 19.71 -9.32
N GLY A 351 15.25 20.15 -8.14
CA GLY A 351 14.78 21.54 -7.95
C GLY A 351 15.87 22.61 -8.06
N GLN A 352 17.15 22.21 -8.00
CA GLN A 352 18.29 23.10 -8.25
C GLN A 352 18.66 23.22 -9.74
N ILE A 353 18.00 22.47 -10.63
CA ILE A 353 18.23 22.57 -12.07
C ILE A 353 17.23 23.58 -12.63
N PRO A 354 17.69 24.65 -13.30
CA PRO A 354 16.81 25.67 -13.85
C PRO A 354 15.69 25.06 -14.71
N ASP A 355 14.49 25.57 -14.52
CA ASP A 355 13.28 25.24 -15.29
C ASP A 355 12.80 23.78 -15.20
N VAL A 356 13.50 22.89 -14.50
CA VAL A 356 12.99 21.54 -14.19
C VAL A 356 11.84 21.67 -13.21
N THR A 357 10.69 21.12 -13.57
CA THR A 357 9.49 21.15 -12.72
C THR A 357 9.29 19.82 -12.01
N ILE A 358 9.13 19.85 -10.69
CA ILE A 358 8.71 18.69 -9.87
C ILE A 358 7.20 18.73 -9.74
N HIS A 359 6.54 17.58 -9.99
CA HIS A 359 5.08 17.47 -10.00
C HIS A 359 4.48 16.81 -8.77
N ASP A 360 5.31 16.51 -7.78
CA ASP A 360 4.85 15.85 -6.54
C ASP A 360 3.95 16.76 -5.72
N LEU A 361 2.96 16.16 -5.05
CA LEU A 361 2.01 16.83 -4.17
C LEU A 361 2.16 16.34 -2.73
N GLY A 362 1.53 17.07 -1.80
CA GLY A 362 1.49 16.74 -0.39
C GLY A 362 2.74 17.17 0.39
N LEU A 363 2.58 17.27 1.72
CA LEU A 363 3.64 17.75 2.62
C LEU A 363 4.67 16.67 2.97
N HIS A 364 4.29 15.39 2.92
CA HIS A 364 5.13 14.25 3.30
C HIS A 364 5.16 13.19 2.20
N PRO A 365 5.77 13.49 1.05
CA PRO A 365 5.70 12.63 -0.10
C PRO A 365 6.52 11.34 0.06
N ALA A 366 6.01 10.25 -0.54
CA ALA A 366 6.66 8.94 -0.63
C ALA A 366 7.89 8.96 -1.56
N ALA A 367 8.57 7.81 -1.69
CA ALA A 367 9.75 7.65 -2.53
C ALA A 367 9.41 7.46 -4.02
N ILE A 368 8.53 8.32 -4.54
CA ILE A 368 8.19 8.46 -5.95
C ILE A 368 8.35 9.94 -6.28
N VAL A 369 9.27 10.27 -7.17
CA VAL A 369 9.59 11.64 -7.58
C VAL A 369 9.26 11.77 -9.06
N THR A 370 8.42 12.75 -9.40
CA THR A 370 8.01 13.00 -10.77
C THR A 370 8.43 14.38 -11.22
N PHE A 371 8.93 14.48 -12.45
CA PHE A 371 9.46 15.71 -12.97
C PHE A 371 9.35 15.80 -14.49
N SER A 372 9.43 17.02 -15.01
CA SER A 372 9.59 17.33 -16.43
C SER A 372 10.81 18.22 -16.67
N VAL A 373 11.39 18.08 -17.85
CA VAL A 373 12.53 18.90 -18.31
C VAL A 373 12.04 19.71 -19.51
N PRO A 374 12.06 21.04 -19.47
CA PRO A 374 11.57 21.88 -20.57
C PRO A 374 12.22 21.49 -21.90
N GLY A 375 11.43 21.55 -22.98
CA GLY A 375 11.90 21.21 -24.32
C GLY A 375 12.14 19.72 -24.60
N PHE A 376 11.90 18.83 -23.64
CA PHE A 376 12.07 17.39 -23.82
C PHE A 376 10.80 16.63 -23.41
N GLU A 377 10.34 15.75 -24.28
CA GLU A 377 9.33 14.78 -23.95
C GLU A 377 9.86 13.76 -22.91
N ALA A 378 8.99 13.27 -22.03
CA ALA A 378 9.37 12.37 -20.94
C ALA A 378 10.12 11.13 -21.42
N ASP A 379 9.74 10.54 -22.55
CA ASP A 379 10.42 9.37 -23.14
C ASP A 379 11.80 9.70 -23.70
N ALA A 380 12.02 10.92 -24.18
CA ALA A 380 13.35 11.38 -24.59
C ALA A 380 14.28 11.51 -23.36
N VAL A 381 13.79 12.09 -22.25
CA VAL A 381 14.53 12.17 -20.99
C VAL A 381 14.87 10.77 -20.47
N LYS A 382 13.90 9.85 -20.45
CA LYS A 382 14.08 8.44 -20.05
C LYS A 382 15.14 7.75 -20.91
N THR A 383 15.10 7.94 -22.23
CA THR A 383 16.07 7.39 -23.17
C THR A 383 17.47 7.92 -22.92
N HIS A 384 17.61 9.23 -22.68
CA HIS A 384 18.88 9.85 -22.30
C HIS A 384 19.45 9.25 -21.00
N LEU A 385 18.62 9.11 -19.96
CA LEU A 385 19.01 8.52 -18.69
C LEU A 385 19.39 7.04 -18.84
N ALA A 386 18.66 6.28 -19.66
CA ALA A 386 18.99 4.89 -19.97
C ALA A 386 20.36 4.76 -20.64
N GLY A 387 20.73 5.68 -21.54
CA GLY A 387 22.07 5.79 -22.14
C GLY A 387 23.18 6.07 -21.10
N ALA A 388 22.85 6.72 -19.99
CA ALA A 388 23.75 6.93 -18.85
C ALA A 388 23.73 5.76 -17.84
N GLY A 389 23.06 4.65 -18.14
CA GLY A 389 22.94 3.48 -17.26
C GLY A 389 21.96 3.69 -16.10
N ILE A 390 21.00 4.62 -16.21
CA ILE A 390 20.04 4.96 -15.17
C ILE A 390 18.63 4.54 -15.61
N ASN A 391 18.00 3.69 -14.83
CA ASN A 391 16.63 3.23 -15.07
C ASN A 391 15.62 4.12 -14.36
N VAL A 392 14.75 4.76 -15.11
CA VAL A 392 13.57 5.48 -14.65
C VAL A 392 12.36 5.02 -15.47
N SER A 393 11.16 5.48 -15.12
CA SER A 393 9.94 5.26 -15.91
C SER A 393 9.38 6.58 -16.41
N THR A 394 8.51 6.52 -17.39
CA THR A 394 7.56 7.60 -17.69
C THR A 394 6.19 7.27 -17.09
N SER A 395 5.43 8.27 -16.76
CA SER A 395 4.07 8.16 -16.25
C SER A 395 3.15 8.95 -17.15
N ASP A 396 2.22 8.22 -17.76
CA ASP A 396 1.23 8.78 -18.68
C ASP A 396 0.04 9.36 -17.88
N PRO A 397 -0.55 10.49 -18.32
CA PRO A 397 -1.76 11.06 -17.73
C PRO A 397 -2.89 10.06 -17.51
N ALA A 398 -3.06 9.09 -18.42
CA ALA A 398 -4.08 8.05 -18.32
C ALA A 398 -3.93 7.14 -17.07
N SER A 399 -2.77 7.11 -16.43
CA SER A 399 -2.54 6.31 -15.21
C SER A 399 -3.31 6.84 -13.98
N THR A 400 -3.60 8.16 -13.94
CA THR A 400 -4.42 8.84 -12.93
C THR A 400 -5.20 9.97 -13.61
N LEU A 401 -6.08 9.63 -14.54
CA LEU A 401 -6.66 10.53 -15.53
C LEU A 401 -7.32 11.78 -14.93
N LEU A 402 -8.04 11.63 -13.82
CA LEU A 402 -8.76 12.76 -13.22
C LEU A 402 -7.79 13.79 -12.59
N ASP A 403 -6.74 13.34 -11.91
CA ASP A 403 -5.70 14.22 -11.37
C ASP A 403 -4.92 14.89 -12.50
N ALA A 404 -4.50 14.11 -13.48
CA ALA A 404 -3.74 14.62 -14.62
C ALA A 404 -4.51 15.68 -15.41
N ASN A 405 -5.79 15.46 -15.68
CA ASN A 405 -6.66 16.43 -16.38
C ASN A 405 -6.83 17.72 -15.56
N ARG A 406 -7.09 17.61 -14.25
CA ARG A 406 -7.24 18.81 -13.40
C ARG A 406 -5.98 19.65 -13.34
N ARG A 407 -4.82 19.02 -13.36
CA ARG A 407 -3.51 19.68 -13.26
C ARG A 407 -2.88 19.99 -14.63
N ALA A 408 -3.55 19.61 -15.72
CA ALA A 408 -3.00 19.70 -17.08
C ALA A 408 -1.61 19.07 -17.20
N LEU A 409 -1.40 17.92 -16.56
CA LEU A 409 -0.10 17.22 -16.55
C LEU A 409 0.14 16.58 -17.92
N PRO A 410 1.34 16.79 -18.51
CA PRO A 410 1.82 15.99 -19.63
C PRO A 410 2.25 14.60 -19.16
N SER A 411 2.77 13.77 -20.05
CA SER A 411 3.60 12.65 -19.67
C SER A 411 4.84 13.15 -18.92
N ILE A 412 5.16 12.54 -17.78
CA ILE A 412 6.20 12.97 -16.86
C ILE A 412 7.21 11.86 -16.61
N VAL A 413 8.46 12.22 -16.29
CA VAL A 413 9.46 11.26 -15.84
C VAL A 413 9.18 10.89 -14.37
N ARG A 414 9.28 9.61 -14.05
CA ARG A 414 9.10 9.09 -12.70
C ARG A 414 10.37 8.34 -12.25
N ALA A 415 11.04 8.87 -11.25
CA ALA A 415 12.14 8.23 -10.56
C ALA A 415 11.70 7.80 -9.16
N SER A 416 12.04 6.59 -8.77
CA SER A 416 11.66 6.03 -7.47
C SER A 416 12.84 5.29 -6.85
N PRO A 417 13.58 5.96 -5.94
CA PRO A 417 14.67 5.34 -5.20
C PRO A 417 14.15 4.34 -4.16
N HIS A 418 15.04 3.44 -3.72
CA HIS A 418 14.74 2.49 -2.67
C HIS A 418 15.95 2.36 -1.72
N TYR A 419 15.78 1.67 -0.60
CA TYR A 419 16.76 1.60 0.48
C TYR A 419 18.16 1.11 0.05
N TYR A 420 18.30 0.34 -1.02
CA TYR A 420 19.59 -0.14 -1.54
C TYR A 420 20.29 0.86 -2.47
N ASN A 421 19.63 1.97 -2.85
CA ASN A 421 20.27 3.03 -3.62
C ASN A 421 21.22 3.86 -2.74
N THR A 422 22.19 4.49 -3.40
CA THR A 422 23.17 5.39 -2.77
C THR A 422 22.89 6.84 -3.12
N GLU A 423 23.42 7.76 -2.33
CA GLU A 423 23.42 9.21 -2.59
C GLU A 423 24.13 9.51 -3.90
N ASN A 424 25.25 8.85 -4.18
CA ASN A 424 25.97 8.98 -5.47
C ASN A 424 25.09 8.61 -6.68
N GLU A 425 24.21 7.60 -6.54
CA GLU A 425 23.27 7.24 -7.60
C GLU A 425 22.22 8.35 -7.83
N ILE A 426 21.80 9.06 -6.78
CA ILE A 426 20.94 10.24 -6.88
C ILE A 426 21.67 11.38 -7.60
N ASP A 427 22.92 11.65 -7.21
CA ASP A 427 23.76 12.69 -7.84
C ASP A 427 24.03 12.40 -9.33
N ARG A 428 24.22 11.13 -9.69
CA ARG A 428 24.36 10.71 -11.09
C ARG A 428 23.11 11.03 -11.90
N LEU A 429 21.90 10.79 -11.38
CA LEU A 429 20.65 11.13 -12.06
C LEU A 429 20.54 12.66 -12.25
N THR A 430 20.70 13.44 -11.18
CA THR A 430 20.57 14.91 -11.24
C THR A 430 21.61 15.52 -12.16
N THR A 431 22.84 15.00 -12.16
CA THR A 431 23.91 15.40 -13.09
C THR A 431 23.55 15.09 -14.55
N ALA A 432 22.97 13.90 -14.82
CA ALA A 432 22.56 13.53 -16.17
C ALA A 432 21.41 14.42 -16.68
N VAL A 433 20.42 14.74 -15.81
CA VAL A 433 19.34 15.69 -16.15
C VAL A 433 19.88 17.09 -16.43
N ARG A 434 20.82 17.60 -15.60
CA ARG A 434 21.47 18.91 -15.82
C ARG A 434 22.17 18.95 -17.16
N LYS A 435 22.98 17.94 -17.48
CA LYS A 435 23.67 17.84 -18.79
C LYS A 435 22.69 17.78 -19.97
N LEU A 436 21.52 17.21 -19.80
CA LEU A 436 20.50 17.21 -20.86
C LEU A 436 19.93 18.62 -21.04
N ARG A 437 19.60 19.30 -19.94
CA ARG A 437 19.09 20.69 -19.93
C ARG A 437 20.09 21.67 -20.56
N ASP A 438 21.39 21.55 -20.26
CA ASP A 438 22.45 22.45 -20.76
C ASP A 438 22.74 22.28 -22.27
N ARG A 439 22.11 21.34 -22.96
CA ARG A 439 22.21 21.15 -24.42
C ARG A 439 21.21 22.00 -25.21
N GLN A 440 20.31 22.70 -24.54
CA GLN A 440 19.40 23.70 -25.11
C GLN A 440 20.02 25.09 -25.13
#